data_883cb7e32d461adba57b63ee4f973aaa
#
_entry.id   883cb7e32d461adba57b63ee4f973aaa
#
_cell.length_a   1.000
_cell.length_b   1.000
_cell.length_c   1.000
_cell.angle_alpha   90.00
_cell.angle_beta   90.00
_cell.angle_gamma   90.00
#
_symmetry.space_group_name_H-M   'P 1'
#
loop_
_entity.id
_entity.type
_entity.pdbx_description
1 polymer ?
#
loop_
_entity_poly.entity_id
_entity_poly.type
_entity_poly.pdbx_seq_one_letter_code
_entity_poly.pdbx_strand_id
1 'polypeptide(L)' 'MITKEQFEAYEDVRESGVTNMFAWKVVAELTGLTKDQIADIMKNYSEYKEKYL' A
#
# COMPACT_ATOMS: atom_id res chain seq x y z
N MET A 1 -11.32 0.09 -4.86
CA MET A 1 -11.03 -1.27 -4.39
C MET A 1 -9.62 -1.68 -4.79
N ILE A 2 -8.95 -2.44 -3.95
CA ILE A 2 -7.53 -2.79 -4.14
C ILE A 2 -7.43 -4.27 -4.51
N THR A 3 -6.58 -4.59 -5.50
CA THR A 3 -6.31 -5.98 -5.84
C THR A 3 -5.22 -6.55 -4.94
N LYS A 4 -5.10 -7.88 -4.94
CA LYS A 4 -4.05 -8.54 -4.17
C LYS A 4 -2.65 -8.05 -4.59
N GLU A 5 -2.42 -7.91 -5.88
CA GLU A 5 -1.14 -7.44 -6.40
C GLU A 5 -0.82 -6.03 -5.93
N GLN A 6 -1.83 -5.16 -5.91
CA GLN A 6 -1.66 -3.79 -5.43
C GLN A 6 -1.33 -3.78 -3.93
N PHE A 7 -2.02 -4.61 -3.15
CA PHE A 7 -1.74 -4.71 -1.73
C PHE A 7 -0.34 -5.26 -1.47
N GLU A 8 0.07 -6.26 -2.23
CA GLU A 8 1.41 -6.84 -2.11
C GLU A 8 2.49 -5.81 -2.44
N ALA A 9 2.27 -4.98 -3.48
CA ALA A 9 3.21 -3.92 -3.82
C ALA A 9 3.35 -2.91 -2.67
N TYR A 10 2.24 -2.56 -2.04
CA TYR A 10 2.26 -1.68 -0.87
C TYR A 10 3.04 -2.32 0.29
N GLU A 11 2.78 -3.59 0.56
CA GLU A 11 3.46 -4.33 1.61
C GLU A 11 4.97 -4.43 1.36
N ASP A 12 5.37 -4.65 0.12
CA ASP A 12 6.79 -4.75 -0.24
C ASP A 12 7.52 -3.45 0.10
N VAL A 13 6.92 -2.31 -0.22
CA VAL A 13 7.50 -1.00 0.10
C VAL A 13 7.57 -0.81 1.61
N ARG A 14 6.51 -1.18 2.32
CA ARG A 14 6.46 -1.05 3.77
C ARG A 14 7.52 -1.90 4.46
N GLU A 15 7.65 -3.15 4.04
CA GLU A 15 8.61 -4.07 4.63
C GLU A 15 10.06 -3.75 4.28
N SER A 16 10.28 -3.19 3.10
CA SER A 16 11.64 -2.84 2.66
C SER A 16 12.23 -1.69 3.46
N GLY A 17 11.40 -0.84 4.05
CA GLY A 17 11.86 0.29 4.81
C GLY A 17 12.55 1.37 3.99
N VAL A 18 12.36 1.37 2.66
CA VAL A 18 13.03 2.33 1.78
C VAL A 18 12.49 3.74 1.92
N THR A 19 11.30 3.89 2.49
CA THR A 19 10.69 5.21 2.66
C THR A 19 9.76 5.21 3.85
N ASN A 20 9.45 6.41 4.31
CA ASN A 20 8.43 6.63 5.34
C ASN A 20 7.05 6.47 4.67
N MET A 21 6.23 5.59 5.21
CA MET A 21 4.89 5.32 4.64
C MET A 21 3.97 6.53 4.67
N PHE A 22 4.27 7.54 5.46
CA PHE A 22 3.51 8.79 5.44
C PHE A 22 3.86 9.67 4.24
N ALA A 23 4.98 9.39 3.57
CA ALA A 23 5.35 10.06 2.32
C ALA A 23 4.62 9.39 1.17
N TRP A 24 3.31 9.57 1.09
CA TRP A 24 2.46 8.86 0.13
C TRP A 24 2.88 9.06 -1.33
N LYS A 25 3.49 10.20 -1.65
CA LYS A 25 3.96 10.46 -3.01
C LYS A 25 5.06 9.50 -3.42
N VAL A 26 5.98 9.22 -2.51
CA VAL A 26 7.05 8.25 -2.77
C VAL A 26 6.46 6.85 -2.84
N VAL A 27 5.55 6.52 -1.95
CA VAL A 27 4.87 5.22 -1.97
C VAL A 27 4.13 5.04 -3.29
N ALA A 28 3.45 6.07 -3.77
CA ALA A 28 2.74 6.03 -5.04
C ALA A 28 3.69 5.74 -6.21
N GLU A 29 4.84 6.38 -6.23
CA GLU A 29 5.84 6.14 -7.28
C GLU A 29 6.38 4.72 -7.24
N LEU A 30 6.67 4.21 -6.05
CA LEU A 30 7.25 2.88 -5.90
C LEU A 30 6.25 1.76 -6.16
N THR A 31 4.98 1.98 -5.83
CA THR A 31 3.94 0.95 -5.98
C THR A 31 3.12 1.08 -7.27
N GLY A 32 3.11 2.27 -7.86
CA GLY A 32 2.24 2.56 -8.99
C GLY A 32 0.79 2.81 -8.59
N LEU A 33 0.53 2.98 -7.30
CA LEU A 33 -0.81 3.23 -6.79
C LEU A 33 -1.13 4.72 -6.78
N THR A 34 -2.42 5.04 -6.84
CA THR A 34 -2.88 6.42 -6.70
C THR A 34 -2.97 6.81 -5.22
N LYS A 35 -3.07 8.11 -4.95
CA LYS A 35 -3.28 8.59 -3.59
C LYS A 35 -4.51 7.96 -2.95
N ASP A 36 -5.61 7.88 -3.70
CA ASP A 36 -6.86 7.30 -3.19
C ASP A 36 -6.69 5.82 -2.85
N GLN A 37 -5.95 5.09 -3.66
CA GLN A 37 -5.69 3.68 -3.41
C GLN A 37 -4.83 3.49 -2.17
N ILE A 38 -3.81 4.33 -2.00
CA ILE A 38 -2.95 4.28 -0.81
C ILE A 38 -3.77 4.61 0.44
N ALA A 39 -4.61 5.64 0.38
CA ALA A 39 -5.47 6.01 1.50
C ALA A 39 -6.44 4.88 1.85
N ASP A 40 -6.97 4.20 0.85
CA ASP A 40 -7.86 3.06 1.04
C ASP A 40 -7.14 1.93 1.77
N ILE A 41 -5.92 1.61 1.37
CA ILE A 41 -5.12 0.56 2.02
C ILE A 41 -4.85 0.94 3.47
N MET A 42 -4.44 2.17 3.74
CA MET A 42 -4.15 2.63 5.10
C MET A 42 -5.38 2.57 6.00
N LYS A 43 -6.52 2.97 5.46
CA LYS A 43 -7.77 3.00 6.21
C LYS A 43 -8.29 1.59 6.52
N ASN A 44 -8.14 0.67 5.58
CA ASN A 44 -8.67 -0.68 5.68
C ASN A 44 -7.57 -1.75 5.72
N TYR A 45 -6.42 -1.39 6.25
CA TYR A 45 -5.24 -2.24 6.23
C TYR A 45 -5.50 -3.63 6.81
N SER A 46 -6.12 -3.71 7.97
CA SER A 46 -6.40 -4.98 8.63
C SER A 46 -7.30 -5.88 7.80
N GLU A 47 -8.31 -5.29 7.15
CA GLU A 47 -9.22 -6.04 6.30
C GLU A 47 -8.52 -6.61 5.08
N TYR A 48 -7.69 -5.79 4.43
CA TYR A 48 -6.93 -6.25 3.27
C TYR A 48 -5.90 -7.30 3.66
N LYS A 49 -5.28 -7.13 4.80
CA LYS A 49 -4.31 -8.11 5.30
C LYS A 49 -4.95 -9.47 5.52
N GLU A 50 -6.12 -9.50 6.14
CA GLU A 50 -6.86 -10.74 6.32
C GLU A 50 -7.29 -11.36 4.98
N LYS A 51 -7.71 -10.52 4.05
CA LYS A 51 -8.22 -10.98 2.77
C LYS A 51 -7.13 -11.54 1.87
N TYR A 52 -5.95 -10.92 1.85
CA TYR A 52 -4.90 -11.23 0.88
C TYR A 52 -3.67 -11.91 1.47
N LEU A 53 -3.49 -11.86 2.75
CA LEU A 53 -2.39 -12.50 3.44
C LEU A 53 -2.90 -13.51 4.48
#